data_214582b7892f69ad28dd3b1f0e9e9f25
#
_entry.id   214582b7892f69ad28dd3b1f0e9e9f25
#
_cell.length_a   1.000
_cell.length_b   1.000
_cell.length_c   1.000
_cell.angle_alpha   90.00
_cell.angle_beta   90.00
_cell.angle_gamma   90.00
#
_symmetry.space_group_name_H-M   'P 1'
#
loop_
_entity.id
_entity.type
_entity.pdbx_description
1 polymer ?
#
loop_
_entity_poly.entity_id
_entity_poly.type
_entity_poly.pdbx_seq_one_letter_code
_entity_poly.pdbx_strand_id
1 'polypeptide(L)'
;MTTTIDTNAPAYLDNGVITDGEAWVPLQTHVESGSTTHTVTLQSSTGVNNWAQYQDLILIIDARFLYSSATIYPYMYFNNDTTDANYERQAVRNDSSTGILAYMQSNPGVCFFPGASATANAFGTAYVRI
;
A
#
# COMPACT_ATOMS: atom_id res chain seq x y z
N MET A 1 -34.20 -3.42 13.24
CA MET A 1 -33.13 -2.72 13.96
C MET A 1 -32.19 -2.18 12.88
N THR A 2 -32.19 -0.88 12.64
CA THR A 2 -31.33 -0.27 11.62
C THR A 2 -30.04 0.10 12.34
N THR A 3 -28.96 -0.61 12.09
CA THR A 3 -27.65 -0.24 12.60
C THR A 3 -27.14 0.91 11.74
N THR A 4 -27.07 2.09 12.28
CA THR A 4 -26.40 3.21 11.61
C THR A 4 -24.91 3.01 11.84
N ILE A 5 -24.18 2.72 10.78
CA ILE A 5 -22.73 2.64 10.81
C ILE A 5 -22.22 4.08 10.91
N ASP A 6 -21.61 4.44 12.02
CA ASP A 6 -20.91 5.71 12.16
C ASP A 6 -19.56 5.61 11.44
N THR A 7 -19.51 6.11 10.22
CA THR A 7 -18.29 6.13 9.39
C THR A 7 -17.22 7.08 9.92
N ASN A 8 -17.48 7.78 11.01
CA ASN A 8 -16.53 8.74 11.61
C ASN A 8 -15.78 8.18 12.81
N ALA A 9 -16.16 7.02 13.32
CA ALA A 9 -15.49 6.40 14.45
C ALA A 9 -14.65 5.20 14.00
N PRO A 10 -13.38 5.11 14.42
CA PRO A 10 -12.59 3.92 14.16
C PRO A 10 -13.19 2.71 14.91
N ALA A 11 -13.22 1.56 14.25
CA ALA A 11 -13.57 0.32 14.93
C ALA A 11 -12.48 -0.01 15.96
N TYR A 12 -12.87 -0.20 17.21
CA TYR A 12 -11.96 -0.63 18.27
C TYR A 12 -12.59 -1.72 19.11
N LEU A 13 -11.77 -2.47 19.82
CA LEU A 13 -12.22 -3.47 20.79
C LEU A 13 -12.35 -2.82 22.15
N ASP A 14 -13.57 -2.72 22.64
CA ASP A 14 -13.85 -2.39 24.02
C ASP A 14 -14.28 -3.65 24.79
N ASN A 15 -13.50 -4.06 25.74
CA ASN A 15 -13.73 -5.30 26.52
C ASN A 15 -13.97 -6.55 25.67
N GLY A 16 -13.32 -6.64 24.51
CA GLY A 16 -13.47 -7.77 23.57
C GLY A 16 -14.68 -7.68 22.65
N VAL A 17 -15.40 -6.57 22.67
CA VAL A 17 -16.51 -6.29 21.77
C VAL A 17 -16.06 -5.27 20.72
N ILE A 18 -16.34 -5.57 19.44
CA ILE A 18 -16.11 -4.59 18.37
C ILE A 18 -17.15 -3.48 18.54
N THR A 19 -16.68 -2.29 18.86
CA THR A 19 -17.49 -1.10 19.02
C THR A 19 -17.47 -0.32 17.71
N ASP A 20 -18.64 0.14 17.26
CA ASP A 20 -18.87 0.85 15.98
C ASP A 20 -18.68 0.05 14.68
N GLY A 21 -18.60 -1.25 14.73
CA GLY A 21 -19.09 -2.15 13.67
C GLY A 21 -18.28 -2.33 12.42
N GLU A 22 -17.25 -1.54 12.11
CA GLU A 22 -16.40 -1.75 10.94
C GLU A 22 -14.97 -2.12 11.33
N ALA A 23 -14.56 -3.34 10.98
CA ALA A 23 -13.18 -3.77 11.15
C ALA A 23 -12.21 -2.99 10.22
N TRP A 24 -12.74 -2.35 9.16
CA TRP A 24 -11.97 -1.66 8.14
C TRP A 24 -12.70 -0.39 7.71
N VAL A 25 -12.01 0.73 7.74
CA VAL A 25 -12.53 2.02 7.28
C VAL A 25 -11.74 2.46 6.05
N PRO A 26 -12.39 2.65 4.89
CA PRO A 26 -11.70 3.18 3.70
C PRO A 26 -11.33 4.64 3.94
N LEU A 27 -10.03 4.96 3.90
CA LEU A 27 -9.53 6.29 4.17
C LEU A 27 -9.35 7.10 2.89
N GLN A 28 -8.78 6.50 1.87
CA GLN A 28 -8.50 7.17 0.61
C GLN A 28 -8.40 6.15 -0.54
N THR A 29 -8.86 6.55 -1.71
CA THR A 29 -8.69 5.78 -2.95
C THR A 29 -8.08 6.67 -4.00
N HIS A 30 -7.13 6.12 -4.76
CA HIS A 30 -6.55 6.75 -5.94
C HIS A 30 -6.71 5.82 -7.14
N VAL A 31 -7.25 6.33 -8.23
CA VAL A 31 -7.43 5.59 -9.48
C VAL A 31 -6.75 6.34 -10.61
N GLU A 32 -5.79 5.70 -11.28
CA GLU A 32 -5.18 6.22 -12.49
C GLU A 32 -5.95 5.79 -13.73
N SER A 33 -6.20 6.73 -14.63
CA SER A 33 -6.86 6.50 -15.90
C SER A 33 -6.02 7.02 -17.05
N GLY A 34 -5.12 6.18 -17.58
CA GLY A 34 -4.40 6.44 -18.83
C GLY A 34 -3.33 7.54 -18.78
N SER A 35 -2.94 7.98 -17.61
CA SER A 35 -1.90 8.99 -17.41
C SER A 35 -0.59 8.37 -16.93
N THR A 36 0.52 9.05 -17.16
CA THR A 36 1.83 8.73 -16.61
C THR A 36 2.03 9.46 -15.28
N THR A 37 1.35 9.03 -14.24
CA THR A 37 1.61 9.56 -12.89
C THR A 37 2.86 8.92 -12.34
N HIS A 38 3.82 9.74 -11.93
CA HIS A 38 5.06 9.28 -11.33
C HIS A 38 4.99 9.17 -9.81
N THR A 39 4.04 9.87 -9.19
CA THR A 39 3.90 9.91 -7.73
C THR A 39 2.43 9.97 -7.35
N VAL A 40 2.02 9.08 -6.46
CA VAL A 40 0.72 9.13 -5.78
C VAL A 40 0.97 9.55 -4.35
N THR A 41 0.32 10.62 -3.91
CA THR A 41 0.42 11.10 -2.53
C THR A 41 -0.86 10.77 -1.79
N LEU A 42 -0.72 10.00 -0.72
CA LEU A 42 -1.79 9.71 0.23
C LEU A 42 -1.55 10.56 1.48
N GLN A 43 -2.55 11.32 1.90
CA GLN A 43 -2.37 12.30 2.98
C GLN A 43 -3.41 12.12 4.07
N SER A 44 -2.93 12.14 5.31
CA SER A 44 -3.78 12.32 6.47
C SER A 44 -4.39 13.73 6.46
N SER A 45 -5.64 13.83 6.86
CA SER A 45 -6.35 15.10 7.03
C SER A 45 -7.09 15.13 8.38
N THR A 46 -8.20 15.86 8.46
CA THR A 46 -9.06 15.89 9.65
C THR A 46 -10.23 14.91 9.53
N GLY A 47 -10.90 14.63 10.63
CA GLY A 47 -12.02 13.70 10.65
C GLY A 47 -11.60 12.26 10.40
N VAL A 48 -12.37 11.51 9.63
CA VAL A 48 -12.09 10.09 9.32
C VAL A 48 -10.75 9.87 8.64
N ASN A 49 -10.25 10.87 7.94
CA ASN A 49 -8.94 10.81 7.28
C ASN A 49 -7.78 11.21 8.22
N ASN A 50 -8.03 11.39 9.50
CA ASN A 50 -6.97 11.55 10.49
C ASN A 50 -6.39 10.17 10.83
N TRP A 51 -5.29 9.81 10.18
CA TRP A 51 -4.71 8.47 10.31
C TRP A 51 -4.15 8.18 11.69
N ALA A 52 -3.86 9.20 12.49
CA ALA A 52 -3.35 9.04 13.86
C ALA A 52 -4.34 8.35 14.83
N GLN A 53 -5.61 8.25 14.44
CA GLN A 53 -6.62 7.55 15.24
C GLN A 53 -6.66 6.04 15.01
N TYR A 54 -5.99 5.53 13.97
CA TYR A 54 -5.97 4.11 13.63
C TYR A 54 -4.71 3.43 14.16
N GLN A 55 -4.86 2.20 14.59
CA GLN A 55 -3.74 1.41 15.09
C GLN A 55 -2.86 0.90 13.96
N ASP A 56 -3.46 0.52 12.86
CA ASP A 56 -2.80 -0.01 11.67
C ASP A 56 -3.35 0.68 10.42
N LEU A 57 -2.49 0.92 9.46
CA LEU A 57 -2.88 1.33 8.12
C LEU A 57 -2.60 0.21 7.13
N ILE A 58 -3.50 0.03 6.18
CA ILE A 58 -3.34 -0.96 5.13
C ILE A 58 -3.45 -0.26 3.79
N LEU A 59 -2.43 -0.47 2.97
CA LEU A 59 -2.40 -0.01 1.59
C LEU A 59 -2.54 -1.21 0.66
N ILE A 60 -3.56 -1.20 -0.17
CA ILE A 60 -3.75 -2.17 -1.24
C ILE A 60 -3.39 -1.48 -2.54
N ILE A 61 -2.45 -2.05 -3.27
CA ILE A 61 -2.01 -1.55 -4.58
C ILE A 61 -2.35 -2.61 -5.61
N ASP A 62 -3.13 -2.24 -6.61
CA ASP A 62 -3.37 -3.05 -7.82
C ASP A 62 -2.91 -2.22 -9.00
N ALA A 63 -1.77 -2.61 -9.61
CA ALA A 63 -1.10 -1.76 -10.57
C ALA A 63 -0.33 -2.51 -11.64
N ARG A 64 -0.17 -1.82 -12.77
CA ARG A 64 0.81 -2.07 -13.81
C ARG A 64 1.52 -0.77 -14.11
N PHE A 65 2.83 -0.81 -14.22
CA PHE A 65 3.63 0.38 -14.46
C PHE A 65 4.02 0.51 -15.93
N LEU A 66 4.17 1.74 -16.41
CA LEU A 66 4.61 2.04 -17.78
C LEU A 66 6.13 2.05 -17.96
N TYR A 67 6.87 1.72 -16.92
CA TYR A 67 8.32 1.60 -17.00
C TYR A 67 8.73 0.46 -17.93
N SER A 68 9.75 0.66 -18.77
CA SER A 68 10.13 -0.24 -19.88
C SER A 68 10.69 -1.60 -19.46
N SER A 69 10.81 -1.89 -18.19
CA SER A 69 11.21 -3.20 -17.65
C SER A 69 10.03 -4.19 -17.62
N ALA A 70 10.31 -5.48 -17.55
CA ALA A 70 9.29 -6.51 -17.31
C ALA A 70 8.75 -6.44 -15.87
N THR A 71 9.58 -6.03 -14.92
CA THR A 71 9.22 -5.87 -13.51
C THR A 71 9.77 -4.57 -12.97
N ILE A 72 9.05 -3.97 -12.05
CA ILE A 72 9.45 -2.78 -11.31
C ILE A 72 9.02 -2.90 -9.84
N TYR A 73 9.74 -2.25 -8.96
CA TYR A 73 9.35 -2.05 -7.57
C TYR A 73 9.15 -0.54 -7.33
N PRO A 74 7.92 -0.09 -7.04
CA PRO A 74 7.67 1.29 -6.67
C PRO A 74 8.28 1.57 -5.29
N TYR A 75 8.62 2.82 -5.07
CA TYR A 75 9.11 3.31 -3.80
C TYR A 75 7.95 3.88 -2.98
N MET A 76 8.00 3.68 -1.68
CA MET A 76 7.05 4.25 -0.74
C MET A 76 7.81 5.04 0.32
N TYR A 77 7.53 6.32 0.37
CA TYR A 77 8.15 7.25 1.31
C TYR A 77 7.13 7.71 2.34
N PHE A 78 7.60 7.98 3.55
CA PHE A 78 6.77 8.46 4.65
C PHE A 78 7.16 9.87 5.05
N ASN A 79 6.17 10.71 5.36
CA ASN A 79 6.36 12.04 5.92
C ASN A 79 7.29 12.94 5.09
N ASN A 80 7.23 12.83 3.75
CA ASN A 80 8.09 13.55 2.80
C ASN A 80 9.61 13.27 2.94
N ASP A 81 10.01 12.23 3.65
CA ASP A 81 11.40 11.80 3.65
C ASP A 81 11.70 10.99 2.40
N THR A 82 12.39 11.60 1.44
CA THR A 82 12.76 10.98 0.15
C THR A 82 14.20 10.49 0.12
N THR A 83 14.85 10.39 1.27
CA THR A 83 16.23 9.90 1.38
C THR A 83 16.24 8.38 1.44
N ASP A 84 16.61 7.72 0.35
CA ASP A 84 16.58 6.25 0.24
C ASP A 84 17.33 5.55 1.39
N ALA A 85 18.44 6.13 1.85
CA ALA A 85 19.26 5.56 2.92
C ALA A 85 18.57 5.50 4.29
N ASN A 86 17.45 6.21 4.49
CA ASN A 86 16.65 6.18 5.71
C ASN A 86 15.69 4.97 5.75
N TYR A 87 15.65 4.21 4.65
CA TYR A 87 14.77 3.06 4.51
C TYR A 87 15.58 1.79 4.34
N GLU A 88 15.15 0.75 4.99
CA GLU A 88 15.68 -0.58 4.81
C GLU A 88 14.55 -1.56 4.48
N ARG A 89 14.79 -2.37 3.47
CA ARG A 89 13.87 -3.40 3.04
C ARG A 89 14.47 -4.78 3.21
N GLN A 90 13.72 -5.65 3.85
CA GLN A 90 13.97 -7.08 3.82
C GLN A 90 12.93 -7.73 2.91
N ALA A 91 13.36 -8.58 2.02
CA ALA A 91 12.46 -9.27 1.12
C ALA A 91 12.85 -10.73 0.91
N VAL A 92 11.83 -11.56 0.80
CA VAL A 92 11.94 -12.94 0.33
C VAL A 92 11.11 -13.05 -0.93
N ARG A 93 11.71 -13.52 -2.01
CA ARG A 93 10.99 -13.76 -3.26
C ARG A 93 11.31 -15.13 -3.82
N ASN A 94 10.37 -15.69 -4.56
CA ASN A 94 10.66 -16.84 -5.42
C ASN A 94 10.97 -16.34 -6.82
N ASP A 95 12.13 -16.67 -7.30
CA ASP A 95 12.56 -16.40 -8.67
C ASP A 95 12.62 -17.73 -9.41
N SER A 96 11.93 -17.81 -10.55
CA SER A 96 11.82 -19.05 -11.34
C SER A 96 13.15 -19.59 -11.84
N SER A 97 14.18 -18.74 -11.89
CA SER A 97 15.52 -19.13 -12.38
C SER A 97 16.49 -19.48 -11.26
N THR A 98 16.33 -18.88 -10.07
CA THR A 98 17.29 -19.01 -8.96
C THR A 98 16.67 -19.55 -7.67
N GLY A 99 15.35 -19.78 -7.65
CA GLY A 99 14.62 -20.28 -6.48
C GLY A 99 14.32 -19.17 -5.47
N ILE A 100 14.31 -19.54 -4.18
CA ILE A 100 13.98 -18.60 -3.10
C ILE A 100 15.21 -17.74 -2.80
N LEU A 101 15.04 -16.44 -2.92
CA LEU A 101 16.04 -15.43 -2.59
C LEU A 101 15.57 -14.61 -1.40
N ALA A 102 16.45 -14.46 -0.40
CA ALA A 102 16.27 -13.51 0.70
C ALA A 102 17.37 -12.44 0.57
N TYR A 103 16.98 -11.18 0.69
CA TYR A 103 17.95 -10.08 0.58
C TYR A 103 17.52 -8.87 1.40
N MET A 104 18.49 -8.03 1.72
CA MET A 104 18.31 -6.73 2.34
C MET A 104 18.78 -5.65 1.37
N GLN A 105 18.05 -4.55 1.32
CA GLN A 105 18.41 -3.38 0.51
C GLN A 105 18.05 -2.10 1.25
N SER A 106 18.97 -1.13 1.21
CA SER A 106 18.72 0.21 1.74
C SER A 106 17.96 1.04 0.71
N ASN A 107 16.68 0.77 0.57
CA ASN A 107 15.77 1.54 -0.26
C ASN A 107 14.29 1.30 0.13
N PRO A 108 13.39 2.24 -0.17
CA PRO A 108 11.98 2.17 0.18
C PRO A 108 11.11 1.33 -0.78
N GLY A 109 11.70 0.40 -1.54
CA GLY A 109 10.97 -0.44 -2.48
C GLY A 109 9.92 -1.30 -1.79
N VAL A 110 8.71 -1.37 -2.32
CA VAL A 110 7.61 -2.11 -1.71
C VAL A 110 7.63 -3.58 -2.15
N CYS A 111 7.23 -3.84 -3.38
CA CYS A 111 7.17 -5.18 -3.95
C CYS A 111 7.33 -5.09 -5.47
N PHE A 112 7.35 -6.24 -6.15
CA PHE A 112 7.48 -6.25 -7.60
C PHE A 112 6.12 -6.18 -8.28
N PHE A 113 6.02 -5.32 -9.28
CA PHE A 113 4.87 -5.17 -10.16
C PHE A 113 5.25 -5.37 -11.62
N PRO A 114 4.30 -5.74 -12.48
CA PRO A 114 4.54 -5.79 -13.92
C PRO A 114 4.84 -4.40 -14.48
N GLY A 115 5.89 -4.30 -15.28
CA GLY A 115 6.21 -3.13 -16.08
C GLY A 115 5.66 -3.23 -17.51
N ALA A 116 6.00 -2.27 -18.36
CA ALA A 116 5.49 -2.21 -19.72
C ALA A 116 5.90 -3.41 -20.59
N SER A 117 7.06 -4.01 -20.35
CA SER A 117 7.53 -5.19 -21.07
C SER A 117 6.98 -6.52 -20.53
N ALA A 118 6.22 -6.52 -19.44
CA ALA A 118 5.53 -7.71 -18.97
C ALA A 118 4.41 -8.11 -19.92
N THR A 119 3.90 -9.34 -19.78
CA THR A 119 2.74 -9.83 -20.53
C THR A 119 1.61 -8.80 -20.52
N ALA A 120 0.99 -8.56 -21.67
CA ALA A 120 -0.12 -7.61 -21.78
C ALA A 120 -1.25 -7.97 -20.81
N ASN A 121 -1.85 -6.95 -20.21
CA ASN A 121 -2.93 -7.08 -19.22
C ASN A 121 -2.55 -7.82 -17.91
N ALA A 122 -1.25 -8.04 -17.66
CA ALA A 122 -0.80 -8.50 -16.35
C ALA A 122 -0.77 -7.31 -15.37
N PHE A 123 -1.45 -7.47 -14.23
CA PHE A 123 -1.42 -6.56 -13.09
C PHE A 123 -0.77 -7.26 -11.90
N GLY A 124 -0.21 -6.49 -11.01
CA GLY A 124 0.29 -6.98 -9.74
C GLY A 124 -0.51 -6.38 -8.61
N THR A 125 -0.77 -7.18 -7.59
CA THR A 125 -1.44 -6.71 -6.37
C THR A 125 -0.51 -6.83 -5.19
N ALA A 126 -0.45 -5.79 -4.38
CA ALA A 126 0.29 -5.78 -3.13
C ALA A 126 -0.63 -5.41 -1.97
N TYR A 127 -0.34 -5.98 -0.85
CA TYR A 127 -0.91 -5.66 0.45
C TYR A 127 0.21 -5.22 1.37
N VAL A 128 0.14 -3.99 1.83
CA VAL A 128 1.17 -3.37 2.69
C VAL A 128 0.52 -2.96 4.00
N ARG A 129 1.03 -3.46 5.11
CA ARG A 129 0.67 -3.00 6.45
C ARG A 129 1.71 -2.00 6.95
N ILE A 130 1.25 -0.89 7.46
CA ILE A 130 2.04 0.25 7.92
C ILE A 130 1.77 0.49 9.40
#